data_53af8ce947c06986162c34c9639cdad5
#
_entry.id   53af8ce947c06986162c34c9639cdad5
#
_cell.length_a   1.000
_cell.length_b   1.000
_cell.length_c   1.000
_cell.angle_alpha   90.00
_cell.angle_beta   90.00
_cell.angle_gamma   90.00
#
_symmetry.space_group_name_H-M   'P 1'
#
loop_
_entity.id
_entity.type
_entity.pdbx_description
1 polymer ?
#
loop_
_entity_poly.entity_id
_entity_poly.type
_entity_poly.pdbx_seq_one_letter_code
_entity_poly.pdbx_strand_id
1 'polypeptide(L)'
;RMRYAAFLHNETGLPILATGRSPNGNSEAKVIAKEFQQFFDVPTKWEESEAKTTKENALYTKQILEKEGIHKIILVTQNWHMKRAKLLYEQQGFEVLPAGVGYAKTPWEYINFMYFVPQSGAMDNMMQLLKEWLGYLKEK
;
A
#
# COMPACT_ATOMS: atom_id res chain seq x y z
N ARG A 1 -7.11 -4.22 2.48
CA ARG A 1 -5.72 -4.40 1.99
C ARG A 1 -5.23 -5.81 2.30
N MET A 2 -5.17 -6.19 3.58
CA MET A 2 -4.66 -7.50 4.01
C MET A 2 -5.49 -8.69 3.50
N ARG A 3 -6.82 -8.62 3.56
CA ARG A 3 -7.71 -9.67 3.01
C ARG A 3 -7.43 -9.94 1.53
N TYR A 4 -7.22 -8.91 0.74
CA TYR A 4 -6.94 -9.06 -0.69
C TYR A 4 -5.55 -9.64 -0.93
N ALA A 5 -4.55 -9.22 -0.17
CA ALA A 5 -3.21 -9.82 -0.25
C ALA A 5 -3.20 -11.30 0.15
N ALA A 6 -3.95 -11.67 1.19
CA ALA A 6 -4.11 -13.06 1.60
C ALA A 6 -4.82 -13.90 0.52
N PHE A 7 -5.86 -13.36 -0.11
CA PHE A 7 -6.53 -13.98 -1.25
C PHE A 7 -5.56 -14.23 -2.39
N LEU A 8 -4.78 -13.22 -2.79
CA LEU A 8 -3.78 -13.37 -3.86
C LEU A 8 -2.70 -14.39 -3.52
N HIS A 9 -2.26 -14.45 -2.27
CA HIS A 9 -1.32 -15.47 -1.82
C HIS A 9 -1.89 -16.89 -1.98
N ASN A 10 -3.13 -17.08 -1.55
CA ASN A 10 -3.80 -18.39 -1.65
C ASN A 10 -4.04 -18.83 -3.10
N GLU A 11 -4.36 -17.91 -3.99
CA GLU A 11 -4.59 -18.19 -5.41
C GLU A 11 -3.31 -18.41 -6.22
N THR A 12 -2.24 -17.71 -5.88
CA THR A 12 -1.00 -17.70 -6.67
C THR A 12 0.16 -18.45 -6.04
N GLY A 13 0.14 -18.71 -4.74
CA GLY A 13 1.26 -19.26 -3.98
C GLY A 13 2.44 -18.29 -3.80
N LEU A 14 2.31 -17.03 -4.24
CA LEU A 14 3.38 -16.05 -4.14
C LEU A 14 3.61 -15.63 -2.69
N PRO A 15 4.88 -15.50 -2.26
CA PRO A 15 5.21 -15.07 -0.90
C PRO A 15 4.84 -13.60 -0.67
N ILE A 16 4.58 -13.26 0.59
CA ILE A 16 4.22 -11.90 1.02
C ILE A 16 5.41 -11.22 1.68
N LEU A 17 5.65 -9.98 1.28
CA LEU A 17 6.50 -9.03 1.98
C LEU A 17 5.60 -7.95 2.61
N ALA A 18 5.69 -7.79 3.93
CA ALA A 18 5.04 -6.71 4.64
C ALA A 18 6.04 -5.56 4.84
N THR A 19 5.64 -4.34 4.52
CA THR A 19 6.47 -3.16 4.66
C THR A 19 5.71 -2.02 5.32
N GLY A 20 6.40 -1.25 6.14
CA GLY A 20 5.92 -0.03 6.75
C GLY A 20 6.30 0.13 8.22
N ARG A 21 6.38 1.39 8.62
CA ARG A 21 6.57 1.81 10.01
C ARG A 21 5.50 2.82 10.39
N SER A 22 4.88 2.62 11.54
CA SER A 22 3.95 3.58 12.10
C SER A 22 4.70 4.82 12.64
N PRO A 23 4.10 6.03 12.55
CA PRO A 23 4.65 7.24 13.14
C PRO A 23 4.99 7.13 14.63
N ASN A 24 4.30 6.24 15.33
CA ASN A 24 4.49 6.00 16.79
C ASN A 24 5.72 5.11 17.10
N GLY A 25 6.58 4.81 16.10
CA GLY A 25 7.76 3.98 16.29
C GLY A 25 7.50 2.47 16.29
N ASN A 26 6.24 2.03 16.27
CA ASN A 26 5.89 0.63 16.15
C ASN A 26 6.08 0.16 14.70
N SER A 27 6.54 -1.08 14.54
CA SER A 27 6.65 -1.68 13.21
C SER A 27 5.26 -2.04 12.69
N GLU A 28 4.77 -1.31 11.70
CA GLU A 28 3.53 -1.65 11.00
C GLU A 28 3.67 -3.01 10.29
N ALA A 29 4.85 -3.29 9.73
CA ALA A 29 5.14 -4.56 9.07
C ALA A 29 4.98 -5.75 10.03
N LYS A 30 5.46 -5.64 11.27
CA LYS A 30 5.30 -6.70 12.28
C LYS A 30 3.84 -6.92 12.68
N VAL A 31 3.08 -5.84 12.83
CA VAL A 31 1.63 -5.92 13.12
C VAL A 31 0.91 -6.60 11.97
N ILE A 32 1.19 -6.21 10.74
CA ILE A 32 0.63 -6.81 9.53
C ILE A 32 0.97 -8.31 9.46
N ALA A 33 2.23 -8.68 9.69
CA ALA A 33 2.67 -10.08 9.66
C ALA A 33 1.95 -10.93 10.73
N LYS A 34 1.81 -10.40 11.94
CA LYS A 34 1.07 -11.06 13.03
C LYS A 34 -0.40 -11.25 12.67
N GLU A 35 -1.05 -10.23 12.10
CA GLU A 35 -2.45 -10.30 11.69
C GLU A 35 -2.65 -11.26 10.51
N PHE A 36 -1.73 -11.34 9.56
CA PHE A 36 -1.77 -12.34 8.49
C PHE A 36 -1.75 -13.76 9.05
N GLN A 37 -0.87 -14.03 10.00
CA GLN A 37 -0.79 -15.34 10.64
C GLN A 37 -2.02 -15.64 11.49
N GLN A 38 -2.48 -14.67 12.28
CA GLN A 38 -3.58 -14.87 13.23
C GLN A 38 -4.95 -14.99 12.58
N PHE A 39 -5.24 -14.17 11.56
CA PHE A 39 -6.59 -14.07 10.98
C PHE A 39 -6.72 -14.76 9.63
N PHE A 40 -5.63 -14.97 8.91
CA PHE A 40 -5.66 -15.54 7.56
C PHE A 40 -4.87 -16.83 7.43
N ASP A 41 -4.15 -17.23 8.46
CA ASP A 41 -3.21 -18.37 8.44
C ASP A 41 -2.23 -18.31 7.26
N VAL A 42 -1.77 -17.10 6.95
CA VAL A 42 -0.84 -16.81 5.86
C VAL A 42 0.49 -16.35 6.42
N PRO A 43 1.59 -17.07 6.14
CA PRO A 43 2.92 -16.65 6.58
C PRO A 43 3.43 -15.47 5.76
N THR A 44 4.06 -14.52 6.43
CA THR A 44 4.79 -13.43 5.79
C THR A 44 6.25 -13.83 5.69
N LYS A 45 6.79 -13.88 4.47
CA LYS A 45 8.18 -14.32 4.24
C LYS A 45 9.19 -13.25 4.63
N TRP A 46 8.88 -11.99 4.38
CA TRP A 46 9.76 -10.86 4.70
C TRP A 46 8.98 -9.74 5.38
N GLU A 47 9.63 -9.08 6.31
CA GLU A 47 9.12 -7.92 7.04
C GLU A 47 10.13 -6.77 6.93
N GLU A 48 9.69 -5.65 6.39
CA GLU A 48 10.47 -4.43 6.31
C GLU A 48 9.85 -3.39 7.24
N SER A 49 10.56 -3.02 8.30
CA SER A 49 10.05 -2.20 9.41
C SER A 49 10.80 -0.89 9.64
N GLU A 50 11.80 -0.58 8.84
CA GLU A 50 12.67 0.59 9.03
C GLU A 50 12.21 1.82 8.24
N ALA A 51 11.49 1.61 7.15
CA ALA A 51 11.06 2.67 6.26
C ALA A 51 10.08 3.62 6.92
N LYS A 52 10.39 4.91 6.87
CA LYS A 52 9.54 6.01 7.37
C LYS A 52 8.73 6.68 6.27
N THR A 53 9.07 6.45 5.03
CA THR A 53 8.43 7.02 3.84
C THR A 53 8.15 5.95 2.80
N THR A 54 7.23 6.23 1.87
CA THR A 54 6.94 5.32 0.75
C THR A 54 8.17 5.09 -0.14
N LYS A 55 9.01 6.10 -0.28
CA LYS A 55 10.27 5.99 -1.03
C LYS A 55 11.24 5.02 -0.36
N GLU A 56 11.38 5.11 0.96
CA GLU A 56 12.18 4.16 1.73
C GLU A 56 11.57 2.76 1.72
N ASN A 57 10.25 2.63 1.75
CA ASN A 57 9.58 1.33 1.55
C ASN A 57 10.01 0.68 0.24
N ALA A 58 9.99 1.42 -0.85
CA ALA A 58 10.43 0.91 -2.16
C ALA A 58 11.92 0.55 -2.18
N LEU A 59 12.77 1.41 -1.60
CA LEU A 59 14.22 1.18 -1.54
C LEU A 59 14.57 -0.05 -0.70
N TYR A 60 14.03 -0.18 0.50
CA TYR A 60 14.33 -1.29 1.40
C TYR A 60 13.72 -2.60 0.91
N THR A 61 12.54 -2.56 0.30
CA THR A 61 11.96 -3.71 -0.40
C THR A 61 12.89 -4.18 -1.52
N LYS A 62 13.46 -3.26 -2.30
CA LYS A 62 14.46 -3.61 -3.31
C LYS A 62 15.67 -4.33 -2.70
N GLN A 63 16.22 -3.80 -1.63
CA GLN A 63 17.37 -4.41 -0.96
C GLN A 63 17.11 -5.85 -0.50
N ILE A 64 15.88 -6.11 -0.02
CA ILE A 64 15.47 -7.46 0.40
C ILE A 64 15.27 -8.39 -0.81
N LEU A 65 14.51 -7.96 -1.80
CA LEU A 65 14.10 -8.80 -2.93
C LEU A 65 15.20 -9.00 -3.98
N GLU A 66 16.12 -8.05 -4.09
CA GLU A 66 17.28 -8.19 -5.00
C GLU A 66 18.18 -9.38 -4.63
N LYS A 67 18.33 -9.66 -3.33
CA LYS A 67 19.05 -10.84 -2.84
C LYS A 67 18.39 -12.16 -3.26
N GLU A 68 17.11 -12.17 -3.51
CA GLU A 68 16.31 -13.30 -3.97
C GLU A 68 16.15 -13.32 -5.49
N GLY A 69 16.69 -12.34 -6.21
CA GLY A 69 16.55 -12.22 -7.66
C GLY A 69 15.14 -11.85 -8.12
N ILE A 70 14.32 -11.25 -7.27
CA ILE A 70 12.93 -10.89 -7.56
C ILE A 70 12.87 -9.45 -8.06
N HIS A 71 12.33 -9.24 -9.28
CA HIS A 71 12.17 -7.95 -9.92
C HIS A 71 10.72 -7.62 -10.28
N LYS A 72 9.82 -8.60 -10.19
CA LYS A 72 8.39 -8.44 -10.46
C LYS A 72 7.61 -8.59 -9.18
N ILE A 73 6.74 -7.63 -8.89
CA ILE A 73 5.93 -7.62 -7.68
C ILE A 73 4.47 -7.29 -7.98
N ILE A 74 3.58 -7.84 -7.16
CA ILE A 74 2.20 -7.39 -7.05
C ILE A 74 2.14 -6.43 -5.88
N LEU A 75 1.85 -5.16 -6.16
CA LEU A 75 1.78 -4.13 -5.14
C LEU A 75 0.35 -3.97 -4.64
N VAL A 76 0.10 -4.37 -3.40
CA VAL A 76 -1.21 -4.27 -2.75
C VAL A 76 -1.23 -3.05 -1.84
N THR A 77 -1.95 -2.04 -2.24
CA THR A 77 -2.15 -0.83 -1.43
C THR A 77 -3.50 -0.19 -1.73
N GLN A 78 -3.85 0.83 -0.99
CA GLN A 78 -5.09 1.56 -1.23
C GLN A 78 -5.04 2.31 -2.57
N ASN A 79 -6.17 2.37 -3.26
CA ASN A 79 -6.23 2.90 -4.62
C ASN A 79 -5.80 4.37 -4.72
N TRP A 80 -6.14 5.18 -3.72
CA TRP A 80 -5.73 6.59 -3.67
C TRP A 80 -4.20 6.77 -3.54
N HIS A 81 -3.51 5.77 -2.98
CA HIS A 81 -2.06 5.76 -2.80
C HIS A 81 -1.32 5.07 -3.96
N MET A 82 -2.01 4.25 -4.75
CA MET A 82 -1.41 3.35 -5.74
C MET A 82 -0.52 4.08 -6.76
N LYS A 83 -0.98 5.20 -7.29
CA LYS A 83 -0.26 5.93 -8.34
C LYS A 83 1.14 6.37 -7.88
N ARG A 84 1.24 6.91 -6.67
CA ARG A 84 2.52 7.33 -6.09
C ARG A 84 3.39 6.14 -5.71
N ALA A 85 2.82 5.14 -5.06
CA ALA A 85 3.55 3.95 -4.66
C ALA A 85 4.12 3.21 -5.88
N LYS A 86 3.29 2.96 -6.91
CA LYS A 86 3.74 2.32 -8.15
C LYS A 86 4.93 3.04 -8.78
N LEU A 87 4.85 4.37 -8.92
CA LEU A 87 5.94 5.17 -9.46
C LEU A 87 7.25 4.95 -8.69
N LEU A 88 7.20 4.99 -7.36
CA LEU A 88 8.38 4.85 -6.51
C LEU A 88 8.99 3.45 -6.59
N TYR A 89 8.19 2.40 -6.68
CA TYR A 89 8.68 1.03 -6.86
C TYR A 89 9.26 0.82 -8.27
N GLU A 90 8.65 1.37 -9.30
CA GLU A 90 9.18 1.34 -10.68
C GLU A 90 10.52 2.08 -10.80
N GLN A 91 10.69 3.20 -10.08
CA GLN A 91 11.98 3.92 -10.00
C GLN A 91 13.10 3.08 -9.37
N GLN A 92 12.76 2.09 -8.55
CA GLN A 92 13.73 1.12 -8.01
C GLN A 92 14.01 -0.05 -8.96
N GLY A 93 13.40 -0.09 -10.12
CA GLY A 93 13.62 -1.13 -11.13
C GLY A 93 12.64 -2.30 -11.05
N PHE A 94 11.58 -2.21 -10.25
CA PHE A 94 10.54 -3.24 -10.22
C PHE A 94 9.59 -3.14 -11.40
N GLU A 95 9.17 -4.29 -11.91
CA GLU A 95 7.97 -4.41 -12.71
C GLU A 95 6.78 -4.57 -11.76
N VAL A 96 5.90 -3.58 -11.72
CA VAL A 96 4.82 -3.50 -10.73
C VAL A 96 3.47 -3.82 -11.36
N LEU A 97 2.83 -4.88 -10.87
CA LEU A 97 1.42 -5.16 -11.13
C LEU A 97 0.58 -4.54 -10.01
N PRO A 98 -0.21 -3.49 -10.29
CA PRO A 98 -0.97 -2.82 -9.25
C PRO A 98 -2.20 -3.63 -8.85
N ALA A 99 -2.39 -3.83 -7.56
CA ALA A 99 -3.55 -4.46 -6.94
C ALA A 99 -4.17 -3.51 -5.91
N GLY A 100 -4.86 -2.49 -6.42
CA GLY A 100 -5.48 -1.45 -5.59
C GLY A 100 -6.73 -1.93 -4.87
N VAL A 101 -6.91 -1.51 -3.62
CA VAL A 101 -8.11 -1.76 -2.81
C VAL A 101 -8.76 -0.44 -2.41
N GLY A 102 -10.05 -0.49 -2.04
CA GLY A 102 -10.77 0.70 -1.60
C GLY A 102 -11.12 1.63 -2.75
N TYR A 103 -11.72 1.11 -3.81
CA TYR A 103 -12.34 1.93 -4.82
C TYR A 103 -13.52 2.68 -4.22
N ALA A 104 -13.40 3.98 -4.05
CA ALA A 104 -14.54 4.85 -3.82
C ALA A 104 -15.34 4.88 -5.14
N LYS A 105 -16.24 3.94 -5.32
CA LYS A 105 -17.31 4.08 -6.31
C LYS A 105 -18.25 5.14 -5.76
N THR A 106 -18.06 6.38 -6.16
CA THR A 106 -19.11 7.38 -6.05
C THR A 106 -19.85 7.34 -7.38
N PRO A 107 -20.99 6.66 -7.48
CA PRO A 107 -21.82 6.77 -8.67
C PRO A 107 -22.22 8.23 -8.78
N TRP A 108 -22.05 8.82 -9.96
CA TRP A 108 -22.47 10.20 -10.24
C TRP A 108 -23.93 10.45 -9.87
N GLU A 109 -24.76 9.40 -9.81
CA GLU A 109 -26.16 9.43 -9.43
C GLU A 109 -26.42 9.81 -7.96
N TYR A 110 -25.40 9.71 -7.08
CA TYR A 110 -25.50 10.04 -5.65
C TYR A 110 -24.80 11.35 -5.28
N ILE A 111 -24.31 12.12 -6.25
CA ILE A 111 -23.77 13.46 -5.98
C ILE A 111 -24.96 14.40 -5.73
N ASN A 112 -25.34 14.51 -4.47
CA ASN A 112 -26.31 15.49 -4.01
C ASN A 112 -25.58 16.59 -3.21
N PHE A 113 -26.32 17.64 -2.87
CA PHE A 113 -25.81 18.78 -2.11
C PHE A 113 -25.10 18.37 -0.81
N MET A 114 -25.48 17.24 -0.18
CA MET A 114 -24.89 16.74 1.05
C MET A 114 -23.40 16.34 0.89
N TYR A 115 -22.92 16.08 -0.34
CA TYR A 115 -21.51 15.83 -0.61
C TYR A 115 -20.64 17.07 -0.42
N PHE A 116 -21.22 18.25 -0.52
CA PHE A 116 -20.50 19.51 -0.34
C PHE A 116 -20.55 20.02 1.11
N VAL A 117 -21.30 19.35 1.98
CA VAL A 117 -21.29 19.66 3.41
C VAL A 117 -20.06 19.00 4.05
N PRO A 118 -19.16 19.76 4.68
CA PRO A 118 -17.98 19.22 5.32
C PRO A 118 -18.36 18.25 6.44
N GLN A 119 -18.23 16.97 6.17
CA GLN A 119 -18.27 15.93 7.20
C GLN A 119 -16.81 15.59 7.56
N SER A 120 -16.53 15.32 8.82
CA SER A 120 -15.16 15.06 9.31
C SER A 120 -14.42 14.00 8.48
N GLY A 121 -15.09 12.90 8.13
CA GLY A 121 -14.51 11.84 7.31
C GLY A 121 -14.23 12.23 5.86
N ALA A 122 -15.06 13.12 5.29
CA ALA A 122 -14.85 13.61 3.92
C ALA A 122 -13.65 14.57 3.83
N MET A 123 -13.43 15.40 4.86
CA MET A 123 -12.27 16.27 4.94
C MET A 123 -10.98 15.48 5.09
N ASP A 124 -10.97 14.42 5.91
CA ASP A 124 -9.80 13.55 6.06
C ASP A 124 -9.42 12.87 4.75
N ASN A 125 -10.39 12.35 4.02
CA ASN A 125 -10.17 11.74 2.70
C ASN A 125 -9.64 12.76 1.68
N MET A 126 -10.19 13.97 1.66
CA MET A 126 -9.73 15.05 0.77
C MET A 126 -8.30 15.47 1.12
N MET A 127 -7.96 15.60 2.40
CA MET A 127 -6.61 15.93 2.84
C MET A 127 -5.60 14.82 2.50
N GLN A 128 -6.00 13.55 2.60
CA GLN A 128 -5.16 12.44 2.17
C GLN A 128 -4.90 12.47 0.67
N LEU A 129 -5.93 12.65 -0.16
CA LEU A 129 -5.79 12.77 -1.61
C LEU A 129 -4.87 13.93 -2.01
N LEU A 130 -5.02 15.08 -1.35
CA LEU A 130 -4.17 16.24 -1.58
C LEU A 130 -2.71 15.97 -1.22
N LYS A 131 -2.44 15.33 -0.08
CA LYS A 131 -1.09 14.92 0.33
C LYS A 131 -0.47 13.95 -0.66
N GLU A 132 -1.22 12.99 -1.16
CA GLU A 132 -0.74 12.03 -2.16
C GLU A 132 -0.46 12.71 -3.50
N TRP A 133 -1.32 13.61 -3.93
CA TRP A 133 -1.11 14.37 -5.15
C TRP A 133 0.14 15.24 -5.09
N LEU A 134 0.35 15.97 -4.00
CA LEU A 134 1.56 16.75 -3.76
C LEU A 134 2.81 15.85 -3.65
N GLY A 135 2.69 14.71 -2.97
CA GLY A 135 3.75 13.71 -2.91
C GLY A 135 4.12 13.17 -4.29
N TYR A 136 3.13 12.84 -5.12
CA TYR A 136 3.37 12.39 -6.48
C TYR A 136 4.10 13.42 -7.35
N LEU A 137 3.72 14.70 -7.26
CA LEU A 137 4.40 15.78 -7.99
C LEU A 137 5.85 15.97 -7.53
N LYS A 138 6.11 15.80 -6.24
CA LYS A 138 7.48 15.91 -5.68
C LYS A 138 8.39 14.75 -6.12
N GLU A 139 7.84 13.54 -6.24
CA GLU A 139 8.59 12.33 -6.60
C GLU A 139 8.76 12.16 -8.12
N LYS A 140 7.93 12.83 -8.91
CA LYS A 140 7.99 12.80 -10.37
C LYS A 140 9.11 13.65 -10.91
#